data_8551cc0e77464579f8a59fd2c6590c6e
#
_entry.id   8551cc0e77464579f8a59fd2c6590c6e
#
_cell.length_a   1.000
_cell.length_b   1.000
_cell.length_c   1.000
_cell.angle_alpha   90.00
_cell.angle_beta   90.00
_cell.angle_gamma   90.00
#
_symmetry.space_group_name_H-M   'P 1'
#
loop_
_entity.id
_entity.type
_entity.pdbx_description
1 polymer ?
#
loop_
_entity_poly.entity_id
_entity_poly.type
_entity_poly.pdbx_seq_one_letter_code
_entity_poly.pdbx_strand_id
1 'polypeptide(L)'
;WVAQYGSTMQYTAFPTNDRGWQYTSSGQISGITGNVDLNAFGYRTPTTRYREVLIDGKWYYIDATTGKKVTGWQWLSSSGGKWVYYDPTDGHMLYGEQKIAGKWYYLDPGTGARVTGWTYLKGDVNKWTYYGQDGAMLYGEQKIAGKWYYLNPVSGARMTGWVVLPDGRNVYYSPYMVYGEQKINGAWYYLDPVTGARKQGWQRLKSNGGKTVYYGSDGKMAYGEQTIDGKQYYLKLGTGARFAGWRRVVTTRDHRGDKWVYYGSDGAMLHGEGKVSGYWYFFDDGTSKSNGRVTYGWKNLGSKIVYYSWPEGKMQYGEQKIGGAWYYLNPMTGARKTGWQYLNSNGGKTVYYGSDGKMVYGTQYIDGQKYYFDPVTGAKR
;
A
#
# COMPACT_ATOMS: atom_id res chain seq x y z
N TRP A 1 53.38 -36.01 -23.30
CA TRP A 1 54.12 -37.11 -23.91
C TRP A 1 54.40 -38.20 -22.88
N VAL A 2 53.98 -39.40 -23.15
CA VAL A 2 54.31 -40.56 -22.29
C VAL A 2 54.80 -41.69 -23.18
N ALA A 3 55.96 -42.23 -22.92
CA ALA A 3 56.46 -43.41 -23.58
C ALA A 3 55.77 -44.67 -22.98
N GLN A 4 55.10 -45.40 -23.83
CA GLN A 4 54.48 -46.69 -23.45
C GLN A 4 54.71 -47.66 -24.60
N TYR A 5 55.36 -48.78 -24.28
CA TYR A 5 55.66 -49.85 -25.24
C TYR A 5 54.50 -50.85 -25.27
N GLY A 6 53.90 -51.04 -26.43
CA GLY A 6 52.78 -51.98 -26.62
C GLY A 6 51.91 -51.68 -27.79
N SER A 7 51.14 -52.67 -28.24
CA SER A 7 50.22 -52.54 -29.40
C SER A 7 48.96 -51.70 -29.12
N THR A 8 48.68 -51.39 -27.84
CA THR A 8 47.51 -50.61 -27.43
C THR A 8 47.88 -49.60 -26.35
N MET A 9 47.34 -48.39 -26.47
CA MET A 9 47.51 -47.34 -25.47
C MET A 9 46.77 -47.73 -24.17
N GLN A 10 47.51 -47.92 -23.06
CA GLN A 10 46.97 -48.25 -21.73
C GLN A 10 46.92 -47.04 -20.79
N TYR A 11 47.72 -45.99 -21.04
CA TYR A 11 47.79 -44.82 -20.19
C TYR A 11 46.69 -43.85 -20.52
N THR A 12 45.72 -43.74 -19.63
CA THR A 12 44.48 -42.94 -19.82
C THR A 12 44.38 -41.77 -18.86
N ALA A 13 45.46 -41.44 -18.13
CA ALA A 13 45.42 -40.39 -17.08
C ALA A 13 45.26 -38.96 -17.60
N PHE A 14 45.48 -38.68 -18.89
CA PHE A 14 45.21 -37.36 -19.49
C PHE A 14 43.82 -37.34 -20.11
N PRO A 15 42.98 -36.34 -19.73
CA PRO A 15 41.62 -36.22 -20.22
C PRO A 15 41.51 -35.71 -21.67
N THR A 16 42.63 -35.37 -22.29
CA THR A 16 42.65 -34.86 -23.67
C THR A 16 42.87 -35.97 -24.70
N ASN A 17 42.35 -35.76 -25.91
CA ASN A 17 42.36 -36.76 -26.99
C ASN A 17 43.60 -36.69 -27.87
N ASP A 18 44.48 -35.73 -27.58
CA ASP A 18 45.73 -35.50 -28.30
C ASP A 18 46.87 -36.27 -27.63
N ARG A 19 46.72 -37.58 -27.50
CA ARG A 19 47.70 -38.47 -26.89
C ARG A 19 48.59 -39.10 -27.97
N GLY A 20 49.87 -38.92 -27.80
CA GLY A 20 50.86 -39.68 -28.55
C GLY A 20 51.47 -40.72 -27.65
N TRP A 21 51.70 -41.90 -28.14
CA TRP A 21 52.50 -42.94 -27.44
C TRP A 21 53.51 -43.58 -28.37
N GLN A 22 54.62 -43.90 -27.83
CA GLN A 22 55.63 -44.69 -28.52
C GLN A 22 55.25 -46.15 -28.30
N TYR A 23 54.98 -46.89 -29.37
CA TYR A 23 54.56 -48.28 -29.28
C TYR A 23 55.70 -49.28 -29.53
N THR A 24 56.86 -48.84 -30.09
CA THR A 24 58.08 -49.63 -30.21
C THR A 24 59.29 -48.71 -30.34
N SER A 25 60.44 -49.16 -29.78
CA SER A 25 61.76 -48.59 -29.97
C SER A 25 62.60 -49.36 -30.98
N SER A 26 62.04 -50.39 -31.65
CA SER A 26 62.71 -51.26 -32.58
C SER A 26 62.00 -51.35 -33.95
N GLY A 27 61.27 -50.29 -34.30
CA GLY A 27 60.61 -50.20 -35.61
C GLY A 27 61.62 -50.11 -36.73
N GLN A 28 61.23 -50.64 -37.90
CA GLN A 28 62.03 -50.59 -39.12
C GLN A 28 61.32 -49.69 -40.12
N ILE A 29 62.03 -48.74 -40.73
CA ILE A 29 61.50 -47.87 -41.80
C ILE A 29 62.38 -48.05 -43.02
N SER A 30 61.81 -48.29 -44.19
CA SER A 30 62.54 -48.45 -45.45
C SER A 30 63.42 -47.22 -45.72
N GLY A 31 64.74 -47.50 -45.98
CA GLY A 31 65.70 -46.42 -46.21
C GLY A 31 66.41 -45.88 -44.96
N ILE A 32 66.12 -46.42 -43.80
CA ILE A 32 66.80 -46.04 -42.54
C ILE A 32 67.48 -47.26 -41.95
N THR A 33 68.82 -47.19 -41.75
CA THR A 33 69.60 -48.28 -41.14
C THR A 33 69.51 -48.19 -39.62
N GLY A 34 69.09 -49.26 -38.94
CA GLY A 34 68.92 -49.35 -37.49
C GLY A 34 67.48 -49.29 -37.05
N ASN A 35 67.31 -49.42 -35.74
CA ASN A 35 66.00 -49.36 -35.10
C ASN A 35 65.55 -47.88 -34.86
N VAL A 36 64.29 -47.67 -35.08
CA VAL A 36 63.65 -46.36 -34.86
C VAL A 36 62.49 -46.48 -33.93
N ASP A 37 62.22 -45.36 -33.19
CA ASP A 37 61.02 -45.23 -32.35
C ASP A 37 59.82 -45.03 -33.30
N LEU A 38 58.85 -45.88 -33.21
CA LEU A 38 57.57 -45.67 -33.88
C LEU A 38 56.54 -45.14 -32.86
N ASN A 39 56.00 -43.98 -33.24
CA ASN A 39 55.02 -43.26 -32.43
C ASN A 39 53.67 -43.21 -33.14
N ALA A 40 52.62 -43.47 -32.39
CA ALA A 40 51.27 -43.28 -32.88
C ALA A 40 50.65 -42.09 -32.18
N PHE A 41 50.08 -41.20 -32.94
CA PHE A 41 49.26 -40.12 -32.45
C PHE A 41 47.80 -40.45 -32.73
N GLY A 42 47.00 -40.49 -31.66
CA GLY A 42 45.59 -40.73 -31.83
C GLY A 42 44.94 -39.52 -32.51
N TYR A 43 44.70 -39.59 -33.75
CA TYR A 43 43.73 -38.71 -34.40
C TYR A 43 42.36 -39.14 -33.91
N ARG A 44 41.72 -38.32 -33.06
CA ARG A 44 40.29 -38.44 -32.95
C ARG A 44 39.71 -37.99 -34.29
N THR A 45 39.04 -38.86 -34.98
CA THR A 45 37.91 -38.44 -35.77
C THR A 45 37.05 -37.57 -34.82
N PRO A 46 36.74 -36.34 -35.15
CA PRO A 46 35.91 -35.50 -34.29
C PRO A 46 34.67 -36.31 -33.95
N THR A 47 34.53 -36.71 -32.67
CA THR A 47 33.34 -37.45 -32.20
C THR A 47 32.11 -36.56 -32.21
N THR A 48 32.27 -35.29 -32.54
CA THR A 48 31.17 -34.34 -32.73
C THR A 48 30.91 -34.22 -34.22
N ARG A 49 29.78 -34.75 -34.65
CA ARG A 49 29.26 -34.62 -36.03
C ARG A 49 29.21 -33.16 -36.49
N TYR A 50 29.09 -32.22 -35.56
CA TYR A 50 28.97 -30.80 -35.83
C TYR A 50 30.09 -29.97 -35.20
N ARG A 51 30.52 -28.92 -35.88
CA ARG A 51 31.57 -27.99 -35.40
C ARG A 51 31.25 -26.55 -35.71
N GLU A 52 31.71 -25.63 -34.82
CA GLU A 52 31.70 -24.19 -35.07
C GLU A 52 32.85 -23.82 -36.01
N VAL A 53 32.56 -22.99 -37.03
CA VAL A 53 33.52 -22.51 -38.02
C VAL A 53 33.33 -21.01 -38.21
N LEU A 54 34.43 -20.24 -38.16
CA LEU A 54 34.45 -18.82 -38.47
C LEU A 54 34.76 -18.63 -39.97
N ILE A 55 33.83 -18.00 -40.69
CA ILE A 55 33.96 -17.66 -42.11
C ILE A 55 33.61 -16.16 -42.27
N ASP A 56 34.51 -15.38 -42.82
CA ASP A 56 34.32 -13.95 -43.08
C ASP A 56 33.78 -13.19 -41.86
N GLY A 57 34.33 -13.48 -40.67
CA GLY A 57 33.94 -12.84 -39.40
C GLY A 57 32.59 -13.29 -38.82
N LYS A 58 31.92 -14.28 -39.43
CA LYS A 58 30.65 -14.86 -38.96
C LYS A 58 30.84 -16.29 -38.51
N TRP A 59 30.23 -16.66 -37.36
CA TRP A 59 30.24 -18.04 -36.89
C TRP A 59 29.10 -18.85 -37.49
N TYR A 60 29.43 -20.06 -37.93
CA TYR A 60 28.52 -21.06 -38.50
C TYR A 60 28.65 -22.39 -37.76
N TYR A 61 27.56 -23.14 -37.66
CA TYR A 61 27.57 -24.51 -37.15
C TYR A 61 27.41 -25.46 -38.32
N ILE A 62 28.42 -26.29 -38.56
CA ILE A 62 28.54 -27.09 -39.78
C ILE A 62 28.57 -28.58 -39.45
N ASP A 63 27.78 -29.38 -40.15
CA ASP A 63 27.90 -30.83 -40.16
C ASP A 63 29.24 -31.21 -40.80
N ALA A 64 30.15 -31.76 -40.00
CA ALA A 64 31.51 -32.10 -40.43
C ALA A 64 31.55 -33.16 -41.51
N THR A 65 30.51 -33.96 -41.67
CA THR A 65 30.42 -35.04 -42.66
C THR A 65 29.91 -34.52 -44.02
N THR A 66 28.92 -33.62 -44.00
CA THR A 66 28.24 -33.17 -45.21
C THR A 66 28.65 -31.77 -45.65
N GLY A 67 29.33 -31.02 -44.80
CA GLY A 67 29.65 -29.58 -44.99
C GLY A 67 28.44 -28.66 -44.95
N LYS A 68 27.24 -29.18 -44.65
CA LYS A 68 26.01 -28.35 -44.59
C LYS A 68 25.96 -27.51 -43.30
N LYS A 69 25.51 -26.26 -43.45
CA LYS A 69 25.23 -25.37 -42.34
C LYS A 69 23.99 -25.87 -41.58
N VAL A 70 24.07 -25.84 -40.23
CA VAL A 70 22.97 -26.14 -39.33
C VAL A 70 22.33 -24.81 -38.90
N THR A 71 21.02 -24.70 -38.92
CA THR A 71 20.27 -23.50 -38.59
C THR A 71 19.38 -23.69 -37.35
N GLY A 72 18.80 -22.61 -36.82
CA GLY A 72 17.93 -22.66 -35.66
C GLY A 72 18.68 -22.80 -34.34
N TRP A 73 17.96 -23.21 -33.29
CA TRP A 73 18.52 -23.39 -31.95
C TRP A 73 19.50 -24.57 -31.90
N GLN A 74 20.70 -24.32 -31.39
CA GLN A 74 21.71 -25.32 -31.18
C GLN A 74 22.29 -25.24 -29.76
N TRP A 75 22.50 -26.41 -29.15
CA TRP A 75 23.21 -26.52 -27.88
C TRP A 75 24.69 -26.81 -28.17
N LEU A 76 25.56 -25.88 -27.76
CA LEU A 76 26.99 -26.03 -27.92
C LEU A 76 27.60 -26.46 -26.58
N SER A 77 28.00 -27.75 -26.51
CA SER A 77 28.65 -28.31 -25.32
C SER A 77 30.12 -27.89 -25.17
N SER A 78 30.78 -27.52 -26.30
CA SER A 78 32.20 -27.16 -26.39
C SER A 78 32.60 -25.91 -25.60
N SER A 79 31.66 -24.99 -25.31
CA SER A 79 31.91 -23.69 -24.68
C SER A 79 31.26 -23.59 -23.30
N GLY A 80 31.36 -24.64 -22.47
CA GLY A 80 30.73 -24.69 -21.15
C GLY A 80 29.23 -24.95 -21.15
N GLY A 81 28.66 -25.27 -22.33
CA GLY A 81 27.24 -25.52 -22.54
C GLY A 81 26.44 -24.21 -22.68
N LYS A 82 26.04 -23.89 -23.92
CA LYS A 82 25.21 -22.72 -24.20
C LYS A 82 24.24 -22.98 -25.34
N TRP A 83 23.05 -22.38 -25.26
CA TRP A 83 22.14 -22.29 -26.40
C TRP A 83 22.51 -21.09 -27.25
N VAL A 84 22.60 -21.29 -28.58
CA VAL A 84 22.80 -20.24 -29.59
C VAL A 84 21.78 -20.41 -30.71
N TYR A 85 21.61 -19.38 -31.51
CA TYR A 85 20.71 -19.45 -32.66
C TYR A 85 21.42 -19.09 -33.95
N TYR A 86 21.29 -19.95 -34.94
CA TYR A 86 21.81 -19.74 -36.28
C TYR A 86 20.69 -19.33 -37.22
N ASP A 87 20.92 -18.27 -37.99
CA ASP A 87 19.93 -17.70 -38.91
C ASP A 87 19.42 -18.76 -39.89
N PRO A 88 18.10 -18.93 -40.08
CA PRO A 88 17.54 -19.91 -40.96
C PRO A 88 17.83 -19.65 -42.45
N THR A 89 18.21 -18.41 -42.83
CA THR A 89 18.44 -18.00 -44.23
C THR A 89 19.85 -18.31 -44.67
N ASP A 90 20.86 -17.88 -43.95
CA ASP A 90 22.26 -18.01 -44.35
C ASP A 90 23.11 -18.85 -43.38
N GLY A 91 22.57 -19.20 -42.19
CA GLY A 91 23.20 -20.09 -41.22
C GLY A 91 24.22 -19.42 -40.30
N HIS A 92 24.40 -18.09 -40.31
CA HIS A 92 25.31 -17.43 -39.38
C HIS A 92 24.71 -17.32 -37.96
N MET A 93 25.57 -17.30 -36.95
CA MET A 93 25.15 -17.10 -35.53
C MET A 93 24.58 -15.71 -35.35
N LEU A 94 23.42 -15.62 -34.66
CA LEU A 94 22.79 -14.34 -34.31
C LEU A 94 23.21 -13.84 -32.94
N TYR A 95 23.14 -12.51 -32.76
CA TYR A 95 23.52 -11.79 -31.53
C TYR A 95 22.50 -10.68 -31.20
N GLY A 96 22.50 -10.20 -29.94
CA GLY A 96 21.64 -9.13 -29.50
C GLY A 96 20.16 -9.49 -29.34
N GLU A 97 19.27 -8.53 -29.45
CA GLU A 97 17.82 -8.77 -29.41
C GLU A 97 17.35 -9.39 -30.73
N GLN A 98 16.74 -10.56 -30.67
CA GLN A 98 16.24 -11.30 -31.81
C GLN A 98 14.79 -11.73 -31.61
N LYS A 99 13.95 -11.55 -32.62
CA LYS A 99 12.57 -12.06 -32.62
C LYS A 99 12.51 -13.39 -33.37
N ILE A 100 12.39 -14.46 -32.61
CA ILE A 100 12.41 -15.83 -33.14
C ILE A 100 11.05 -16.49 -32.87
N ALA A 101 10.39 -16.96 -33.89
CA ALA A 101 9.06 -17.57 -33.79
C ALA A 101 8.07 -16.72 -32.96
N GLY A 102 8.05 -15.41 -33.17
CA GLY A 102 7.16 -14.47 -32.50
C GLY A 102 7.58 -14.03 -31.09
N LYS A 103 8.57 -14.66 -30.47
CA LYS A 103 9.10 -14.32 -29.15
C LYS A 103 10.42 -13.56 -29.25
N TRP A 104 10.67 -12.63 -28.32
CA TRP A 104 11.95 -11.92 -28.21
C TRP A 104 12.92 -12.70 -27.32
N TYR A 105 14.16 -12.81 -27.79
CA TYR A 105 15.32 -13.40 -27.11
C TYR A 105 16.46 -12.40 -27.08
N TYR A 106 17.34 -12.54 -26.11
CA TYR A 106 18.62 -11.82 -26.13
C TYR A 106 19.76 -12.82 -26.22
N LEU A 107 20.55 -12.68 -27.28
CA LEU A 107 21.75 -13.47 -27.53
C LEU A 107 22.95 -12.61 -27.17
N ASP A 108 23.80 -13.08 -26.28
CA ASP A 108 24.95 -12.33 -25.78
C ASP A 108 25.80 -11.82 -26.95
N PRO A 109 26.10 -10.50 -26.98
CA PRO A 109 26.80 -9.91 -28.13
C PRO A 109 28.21 -10.45 -28.39
N GLY A 110 28.88 -10.99 -27.36
CA GLY A 110 30.25 -11.53 -27.47
C GLY A 110 30.28 -13.02 -27.79
N THR A 111 29.29 -13.78 -27.33
CA THR A 111 29.33 -15.25 -27.35
C THR A 111 28.17 -15.88 -28.11
N GLY A 112 27.15 -15.14 -28.50
CA GLY A 112 25.91 -15.65 -29.06
C GLY A 112 25.04 -16.46 -28.09
N ALA A 113 25.45 -16.58 -26.84
CA ALA A 113 24.74 -17.38 -25.83
C ALA A 113 23.35 -16.80 -25.55
N ARG A 114 22.32 -17.65 -25.53
CA ARG A 114 20.98 -17.26 -25.08
C ARG A 114 20.99 -16.84 -23.62
N VAL A 115 20.57 -15.62 -23.38
CA VAL A 115 20.52 -15.04 -22.02
C VAL A 115 19.21 -15.42 -21.33
N THR A 116 19.27 -15.62 -20.01
CA THR A 116 18.11 -15.83 -19.11
C THR A 116 18.24 -14.91 -17.89
N GLY A 117 17.11 -14.62 -17.23
CA GLY A 117 17.10 -13.75 -16.05
C GLY A 117 17.07 -12.26 -16.37
N TRP A 118 17.43 -11.43 -15.36
CA TRP A 118 17.47 -9.98 -15.48
C TRP A 118 18.59 -9.52 -16.40
N THR A 119 18.26 -8.75 -17.41
CA THR A 119 19.21 -8.22 -18.39
C THR A 119 18.97 -6.73 -18.58
N TYR A 120 20.04 -5.96 -18.54
CA TYR A 120 20.01 -4.53 -18.87
C TYR A 120 20.40 -4.34 -20.33
N LEU A 121 19.43 -3.93 -21.13
CA LEU A 121 19.63 -3.66 -22.54
C LEU A 121 20.00 -2.19 -22.73
N LYS A 122 21.14 -1.98 -23.40
CA LYS A 122 21.60 -0.65 -23.83
C LYS A 122 21.18 -0.46 -25.29
N GLY A 123 20.53 0.65 -25.61
CA GLY A 123 20.07 0.98 -26.95
C GLY A 123 19.47 2.36 -26.97
N ASP A 124 18.59 2.67 -27.90
CA ASP A 124 17.88 3.95 -27.99
C ASP A 124 17.10 4.26 -26.68
N VAL A 125 16.59 3.22 -26.04
CA VAL A 125 15.99 3.29 -24.72
C VAL A 125 16.61 2.23 -23.83
N ASN A 126 17.38 2.68 -22.83
CA ASN A 126 17.95 1.78 -21.84
C ASN A 126 16.85 1.17 -20.97
N LYS A 127 16.81 -0.15 -20.86
CA LYS A 127 15.76 -0.87 -20.15
C LYS A 127 16.26 -2.10 -19.41
N TRP A 128 15.70 -2.37 -18.23
CA TRP A 128 15.78 -3.69 -17.60
C TRP A 128 14.65 -4.57 -18.16
N THR A 129 14.98 -5.76 -18.61
CA THR A 129 14.05 -6.79 -19.07
C THR A 129 14.32 -8.10 -18.34
N TYR A 130 13.40 -9.05 -18.43
CA TYR A 130 13.59 -10.38 -17.86
C TYR A 130 13.28 -11.45 -18.91
N TYR A 131 14.25 -12.34 -19.07
CA TYR A 131 14.13 -13.51 -19.94
C TYR A 131 13.87 -14.76 -19.11
N GLY A 132 12.83 -15.51 -19.44
CA GLY A 132 12.45 -16.76 -18.78
C GLY A 132 13.52 -17.84 -18.90
N GLN A 133 13.28 -18.99 -18.30
CA GLN A 133 14.20 -20.15 -18.38
C GLN A 133 14.34 -20.66 -19.83
N ASP A 134 13.29 -20.50 -20.65
CA ASP A 134 13.32 -20.80 -22.11
C ASP A 134 14.06 -19.71 -22.90
N GLY A 135 14.51 -18.63 -22.25
CA GLY A 135 15.17 -17.48 -22.86
C GLY A 135 14.21 -16.48 -23.51
N ALA A 136 12.91 -16.72 -23.52
CA ALA A 136 11.96 -15.76 -24.07
C ALA A 136 11.76 -14.58 -23.11
N MET A 137 11.66 -13.36 -23.67
CA MET A 137 11.33 -12.15 -22.91
C MET A 137 9.94 -12.28 -22.28
N LEU A 138 9.82 -11.91 -21.01
CA LEU A 138 8.55 -11.92 -20.29
C LEU A 138 7.89 -10.52 -20.29
N TYR A 139 6.56 -10.51 -20.12
CA TYR A 139 5.70 -9.32 -20.17
C TYR A 139 4.64 -9.35 -19.06
N GLY A 140 4.07 -8.18 -18.75
CA GLY A 140 3.01 -8.06 -17.76
C GLY A 140 3.47 -8.32 -16.34
N GLU A 141 2.55 -8.75 -15.48
CA GLU A 141 2.83 -9.05 -14.09
C GLU A 141 3.55 -10.39 -13.95
N GLN A 142 4.74 -10.40 -13.35
CA GLN A 142 5.59 -11.58 -13.21
C GLN A 142 6.09 -11.73 -11.78
N LYS A 143 6.00 -12.96 -11.24
CA LYS A 143 6.57 -13.29 -9.93
C LYS A 143 7.97 -13.88 -10.11
N ILE A 144 8.99 -13.10 -9.75
CA ILE A 144 10.39 -13.45 -9.95
C ILE A 144 11.08 -13.48 -8.58
N ALA A 145 11.68 -14.61 -8.22
CA ALA A 145 12.31 -14.81 -6.91
C ALA A 145 11.42 -14.36 -5.73
N GLY A 146 10.12 -14.71 -5.79
CA GLY A 146 9.15 -14.41 -4.73
C GLY A 146 8.57 -12.99 -4.75
N LYS A 147 9.08 -12.08 -5.57
CA LYS A 147 8.63 -10.69 -5.68
C LYS A 147 7.86 -10.46 -6.98
N TRP A 148 6.81 -9.63 -6.94
CA TRP A 148 6.06 -9.26 -8.13
C TRP A 148 6.69 -8.05 -8.82
N TYR A 149 6.88 -8.16 -10.12
CA TYR A 149 7.35 -7.10 -11.02
C TYR A 149 6.32 -6.88 -12.12
N TYR A 150 6.34 -5.71 -12.71
CA TYR A 150 5.55 -5.44 -13.90
C TYR A 150 6.47 -5.09 -15.07
N LEU A 151 6.38 -5.91 -16.11
CA LEU A 151 7.12 -5.75 -17.36
C LEU A 151 6.17 -5.17 -18.42
N ASN A 152 6.57 -4.07 -19.04
CA ASN A 152 5.75 -3.41 -20.04
C ASN A 152 5.24 -4.41 -21.10
N PRO A 153 3.94 -4.46 -21.38
CA PRO A 153 3.36 -5.46 -22.28
C PRO A 153 3.87 -5.40 -23.73
N VAL A 154 4.44 -4.27 -24.14
CA VAL A 154 4.94 -4.05 -25.50
C VAL A 154 6.45 -4.22 -25.57
N SER A 155 7.18 -3.56 -24.67
CA SER A 155 8.65 -3.47 -24.73
C SER A 155 9.38 -4.44 -23.81
N GLY A 156 8.68 -5.16 -22.90
CA GLY A 156 9.28 -5.99 -21.85
C GLY A 156 10.05 -5.20 -20.79
N ALA A 157 10.06 -3.87 -20.85
CA ALA A 157 10.78 -3.03 -19.89
C ALA A 157 10.18 -3.12 -18.49
N ARG A 158 11.02 -3.30 -17.46
CA ARG A 158 10.58 -3.26 -16.06
C ARG A 158 10.02 -1.87 -15.74
N MET A 159 8.78 -1.84 -15.28
CA MET A 159 8.11 -0.62 -14.88
C MET A 159 8.25 -0.35 -13.38
N THR A 160 8.23 0.92 -13.01
CA THR A 160 8.19 1.42 -11.64
C THR A 160 7.09 2.49 -11.53
N GLY A 161 6.66 2.78 -10.29
CA GLY A 161 5.57 3.73 -10.06
C GLY A 161 4.20 3.07 -10.06
N TRP A 162 3.17 3.90 -10.25
CA TRP A 162 1.77 3.45 -10.30
C TRP A 162 1.47 2.74 -11.62
N VAL A 163 0.83 1.58 -11.49
CA VAL A 163 0.37 0.78 -12.63
C VAL A 163 -1.06 0.33 -12.38
N VAL A 164 -1.92 0.51 -13.36
CA VAL A 164 -3.26 -0.11 -13.38
C VAL A 164 -3.11 -1.43 -14.12
N LEU A 165 -3.35 -2.53 -13.42
CA LEU A 165 -3.28 -3.87 -13.97
C LEU A 165 -4.53 -4.20 -14.80
N PRO A 166 -4.47 -5.20 -15.69
CA PRO A 166 -5.62 -5.60 -16.51
C PRO A 166 -6.87 -6.01 -15.71
N ASP A 167 -6.70 -6.46 -14.46
CA ASP A 167 -7.78 -6.80 -13.53
C ASP A 167 -8.36 -5.59 -12.78
N GLY A 168 -7.91 -4.35 -13.11
CA GLY A 168 -8.37 -3.10 -12.51
C GLY A 168 -7.66 -2.71 -11.22
N ARG A 169 -6.76 -3.53 -10.67
CA ARG A 169 -5.98 -3.15 -9.49
C ARG A 169 -5.04 -1.99 -9.83
N ASN A 170 -5.04 -0.95 -8.99
CA ASN A 170 -4.04 0.10 -9.03
C ASN A 170 -2.97 -0.22 -7.99
N VAL A 171 -1.76 -0.53 -8.42
CA VAL A 171 -0.64 -1.02 -7.60
C VAL A 171 0.61 -0.16 -7.79
N TYR A 172 1.58 -0.26 -6.90
CA TYR A 172 2.83 0.51 -6.99
C TYR A 172 4.06 -0.39 -6.97
N TYR A 173 4.98 -0.14 -7.90
CA TYR A 173 6.24 -0.88 -8.03
C TYR A 173 7.45 0.01 -7.71
N SER A 174 8.37 -0.48 -6.85
CA SER A 174 9.63 0.22 -6.51
C SER A 174 10.73 -0.75 -6.07
N PRO A 175 11.48 -1.39 -6.92
CA PRO A 175 11.21 -1.80 -8.32
C PRO A 175 10.23 -2.97 -8.43
N TYR A 176 9.86 -3.60 -7.32
CA TYR A 176 8.85 -4.65 -7.19
C TYR A 176 7.61 -4.10 -6.47
N MET A 177 6.50 -4.82 -6.57
CA MET A 177 5.24 -4.43 -5.91
C MET A 177 5.46 -4.24 -4.41
N VAL A 178 4.96 -3.11 -3.89
CA VAL A 178 5.00 -2.79 -2.46
C VAL A 178 3.62 -2.92 -1.83
N TYR A 179 3.57 -3.11 -0.49
CA TYR A 179 2.38 -3.46 0.27
C TYR A 179 2.30 -2.65 1.56
N GLY A 180 1.09 -2.59 2.17
CA GLY A 180 0.87 -1.93 3.44
C GLY A 180 0.90 -0.40 3.34
N GLU A 181 1.26 0.28 4.43
CA GLU A 181 1.40 1.74 4.46
C GLU A 181 2.68 2.15 3.72
N GLN A 182 2.54 2.99 2.70
CA GLN A 182 3.65 3.51 1.89
C GLN A 182 3.57 5.03 1.76
N LYS A 183 4.70 5.71 1.96
CA LYS A 183 4.81 7.13 1.69
C LYS A 183 5.39 7.33 0.29
N ILE A 184 4.55 7.79 -0.64
CA ILE A 184 4.88 7.95 -2.06
C ILE A 184 4.70 9.43 -2.42
N ASN A 185 5.76 10.08 -2.90
CA ASN A 185 5.76 11.49 -3.26
C ASN A 185 5.15 12.40 -2.18
N GLY A 186 5.51 12.15 -0.90
CA GLY A 186 5.08 12.96 0.24
C GLY A 186 3.72 12.59 0.83
N ALA A 187 2.87 11.83 0.15
CA ALA A 187 1.57 11.37 0.63
C ALA A 187 1.60 9.92 1.10
N TRP A 188 0.79 9.59 2.11
CA TRP A 188 0.61 8.22 2.58
C TRP A 188 -0.51 7.53 1.83
N TYR A 189 -0.25 6.28 1.43
CA TYR A 189 -1.17 5.36 0.78
C TYR A 189 -1.22 4.05 1.57
N TYR A 190 -2.31 3.32 1.43
CA TYR A 190 -2.41 1.96 1.94
C TYR A 190 -2.64 0.99 0.79
N LEU A 191 -1.68 0.09 0.62
CA LEU A 191 -1.71 -0.95 -0.40
C LEU A 191 -2.07 -2.26 0.28
N ASP A 192 -3.05 -2.94 -0.26
CA ASP A 192 -3.53 -4.21 0.29
C ASP A 192 -2.37 -5.18 0.55
N PRO A 193 -2.24 -5.75 1.76
CA PRO A 193 -1.09 -6.60 2.12
C PRO A 193 -0.95 -7.88 1.30
N VAL A 194 -2.02 -8.31 0.63
CA VAL A 194 -2.04 -9.55 -0.16
C VAL A 194 -1.96 -9.25 -1.66
N THR A 195 -2.76 -8.31 -2.12
CA THR A 195 -2.94 -8.04 -3.56
C THR A 195 -2.14 -6.84 -4.07
N GLY A 196 -1.59 -6.01 -3.17
CA GLY A 196 -0.93 -4.75 -3.52
C GLY A 196 -1.89 -3.64 -3.98
N ALA A 197 -3.19 -3.91 -4.07
CA ALA A 197 -4.17 -2.95 -4.56
C ALA A 197 -4.28 -1.71 -3.65
N ARG A 198 -4.26 -0.52 -4.23
CA ARG A 198 -4.47 0.74 -3.52
C ARG A 198 -5.85 0.78 -2.87
N LYS A 199 -5.88 1.00 -1.56
CA LYS A 199 -7.11 1.12 -0.77
C LYS A 199 -7.63 2.57 -0.74
N GLN A 200 -8.94 2.68 -0.60
CA GLN A 200 -9.70 3.91 -0.41
C GLN A 200 -10.67 3.73 0.77
N GLY A 201 -11.25 4.82 1.25
CA GLY A 201 -12.21 4.80 2.35
C GLY A 201 -11.55 4.51 3.71
N TRP A 202 -12.38 4.10 4.66
CA TRP A 202 -11.94 3.79 6.02
C TRP A 202 -11.08 2.52 6.07
N GLN A 203 -9.90 2.63 6.68
CA GLN A 203 -9.01 1.50 6.92
C GLN A 203 -8.61 1.43 8.39
N ARG A 204 -8.62 0.22 8.95
CA ARG A 204 -8.07 -0.04 10.29
C ARG A 204 -6.67 -0.62 10.13
N LEU A 205 -5.68 0.18 10.48
CA LEU A 205 -4.27 -0.20 10.38
C LEU A 205 -3.80 -0.76 11.71
N LYS A 206 -3.00 -1.82 11.66
CA LYS A 206 -2.40 -2.43 12.87
C LYS A 206 -1.15 -1.69 13.36
N SER A 207 -0.59 -0.84 12.53
CA SER A 207 0.58 -0.03 12.88
C SER A 207 0.30 0.93 14.05
N ASN A 208 1.33 1.24 14.84
CA ASN A 208 1.28 2.21 15.95
C ASN A 208 0.14 1.96 16.96
N GLY A 209 -0.06 0.71 17.38
CA GLY A 209 -1.09 0.36 18.37
C GLY A 209 -2.51 0.26 17.83
N GLY A 210 -2.67 0.30 16.51
CA GLY A 210 -3.97 0.24 15.83
C GLY A 210 -4.63 1.61 15.70
N LYS A 211 -4.85 2.04 14.46
CA LYS A 211 -5.54 3.31 14.16
C LYS A 211 -6.56 3.12 13.04
N THR A 212 -7.65 3.86 13.10
CA THR A 212 -8.59 3.98 11.98
C THR A 212 -8.24 5.27 11.23
N VAL A 213 -8.03 5.18 9.92
CA VAL A 213 -7.68 6.29 9.04
C VAL A 213 -8.60 6.30 7.82
N TYR A 214 -8.63 7.39 7.07
CA TYR A 214 -9.39 7.50 5.84
C TYR A 214 -8.49 7.84 4.67
N TYR A 215 -8.67 7.12 3.56
CA TYR A 215 -8.02 7.39 2.29
C TYR A 215 -9.05 7.93 1.29
N GLY A 216 -8.77 9.08 0.70
CA GLY A 216 -9.63 9.71 -0.28
C GLY A 216 -9.78 8.89 -1.56
N SER A 217 -10.58 9.38 -2.50
CA SER A 217 -10.76 8.76 -3.83
C SER A 217 -9.47 8.69 -4.63
N ASP A 218 -8.52 9.59 -4.37
CA ASP A 218 -7.17 9.57 -4.94
C ASP A 218 -6.23 8.58 -4.23
N GLY A 219 -6.71 7.90 -3.16
CA GLY A 219 -5.98 6.95 -2.34
C GLY A 219 -5.04 7.57 -1.32
N LYS A 220 -4.96 8.91 -1.21
CA LYS A 220 -4.12 9.57 -0.21
C LYS A 220 -4.81 9.58 1.15
N MET A 221 -4.02 9.41 2.22
CA MET A 221 -4.48 9.56 3.58
C MET A 221 -4.97 10.98 3.83
N ALA A 222 -6.17 11.10 4.39
CA ALA A 222 -6.76 12.39 4.75
C ALA A 222 -6.35 12.84 6.16
N TYR A 223 -6.36 14.16 6.39
CA TYR A 223 -6.00 14.81 7.66
C TYR A 223 -6.93 15.99 7.95
N GLY A 224 -6.99 16.38 9.22
CA GLY A 224 -7.79 17.53 9.65
C GLY A 224 -9.28 17.24 9.64
N GLU A 225 -10.08 18.30 9.48
CA GLU A 225 -11.52 18.18 9.41
C GLU A 225 -11.93 17.66 8.00
N GLN A 226 -12.76 16.62 7.99
CA GLN A 226 -13.25 15.96 6.79
C GLN A 226 -14.75 15.75 6.87
N THR A 227 -15.44 15.94 5.77
CA THR A 227 -16.83 15.51 5.62
C THR A 227 -16.84 14.23 4.79
N ILE A 228 -17.27 13.14 5.41
CA ILE A 228 -17.29 11.80 4.81
C ILE A 228 -18.71 11.25 4.96
N ASP A 229 -19.35 10.91 3.86
CA ASP A 229 -20.73 10.41 3.84
C ASP A 229 -21.71 11.29 4.63
N GLY A 230 -21.57 12.63 4.48
CA GLY A 230 -22.41 13.63 5.14
C GLY A 230 -22.10 13.85 6.62
N LYS A 231 -21.18 13.12 7.25
CA LYS A 231 -20.76 13.28 8.63
C LYS A 231 -19.41 13.97 8.74
N GLN A 232 -19.21 14.78 9.76
CA GLN A 232 -17.94 15.45 10.01
C GLN A 232 -17.05 14.62 10.95
N TYR A 233 -15.78 14.52 10.56
CA TYR A 233 -14.73 13.82 11.30
C TYR A 233 -13.51 14.71 11.47
N TYR A 234 -12.73 14.44 12.51
CA TYR A 234 -11.39 14.99 12.64
C TYR A 234 -10.35 13.88 12.60
N LEU A 235 -9.47 13.97 11.61
CA LEU A 235 -8.34 13.06 11.41
C LEU A 235 -7.07 13.76 11.90
N LYS A 236 -6.39 13.18 12.90
CA LYS A 236 -5.24 13.80 13.55
C LYS A 236 -4.17 14.20 12.55
N LEU A 237 -3.72 15.44 12.61
CA LEU A 237 -2.58 15.92 11.82
C LEU A 237 -1.34 15.07 12.13
N GLY A 238 -0.59 14.68 11.13
CA GLY A 238 0.62 13.84 11.25
C GLY A 238 0.38 12.33 11.28
N THR A 239 -0.73 11.83 11.84
CA THR A 239 -1.00 10.38 11.93
C THR A 239 -2.18 9.90 11.09
N GLY A 240 -3.07 10.80 10.68
CA GLY A 240 -4.34 10.48 10.02
C GLY A 240 -5.34 9.72 10.90
N ALA A 241 -5.01 9.47 12.17
CA ALA A 241 -5.88 8.70 13.06
C ALA A 241 -7.20 9.42 13.32
N ARG A 242 -8.32 8.69 13.18
CA ARG A 242 -9.65 9.17 13.52
C ARG A 242 -9.70 9.59 14.99
N PHE A 243 -10.13 10.81 15.26
CA PHE A 243 -10.26 11.36 16.59
C PHE A 243 -11.63 11.03 17.19
N ALA A 244 -11.67 10.83 18.51
CA ALA A 244 -12.90 10.76 19.31
C ALA A 244 -12.69 11.55 20.60
N GLY A 245 -13.75 12.18 21.12
CA GLY A 245 -13.71 12.97 22.35
C GLY A 245 -13.90 14.48 22.12
N TRP A 246 -13.65 15.25 23.18
CA TRP A 246 -13.74 16.69 23.16
C TRP A 246 -12.60 17.35 22.40
N ARG A 247 -12.93 18.33 21.56
CA ARG A 247 -11.96 19.11 20.82
C ARG A 247 -12.33 20.60 20.80
N ARG A 248 -11.37 21.45 21.14
CA ARG A 248 -11.47 22.88 20.87
C ARG A 248 -11.05 23.16 19.44
N VAL A 249 -11.95 23.72 18.67
CA VAL A 249 -11.70 24.17 17.31
C VAL A 249 -11.38 25.66 17.35
N VAL A 250 -10.14 26.00 17.02
CA VAL A 250 -9.66 27.38 16.95
C VAL A 250 -9.97 27.92 15.56
N THR A 251 -10.81 28.95 15.48
CA THR A 251 -11.31 29.46 14.20
C THR A 251 -10.59 30.72 13.74
N THR A 252 -10.03 31.49 14.69
CA THR A 252 -9.33 32.76 14.41
C THR A 252 -8.15 32.95 15.37
N ARG A 253 -7.18 33.82 15.02
CA ARG A 253 -6.03 34.13 15.89
C ARG A 253 -6.44 34.79 17.21
N ASP A 254 -7.56 35.52 17.22
CA ASP A 254 -8.09 36.21 18.41
C ASP A 254 -9.04 35.35 19.26
N HIS A 255 -9.21 34.08 18.87
CA HIS A 255 -10.05 33.07 19.54
C HIS A 255 -11.53 33.41 19.67
N ARG A 256 -12.04 34.51 19.10
CA ARG A 256 -13.44 34.95 19.20
C ARG A 256 -14.45 33.98 18.62
N GLY A 257 -14.02 33.14 17.68
CA GLY A 257 -14.84 32.12 17.06
C GLY A 257 -14.64 30.72 17.58
N ASP A 258 -13.78 30.53 18.60
CA ASP A 258 -13.45 29.20 19.12
C ASP A 258 -14.70 28.49 19.63
N LYS A 259 -14.75 27.19 19.35
CA LYS A 259 -15.87 26.35 19.80
C LYS A 259 -15.36 25.01 20.33
N TRP A 260 -16.06 24.50 21.34
CA TRP A 260 -15.93 23.14 21.77
C TRP A 260 -16.90 22.27 20.98
N VAL A 261 -16.40 21.14 20.45
CA VAL A 261 -17.16 20.12 19.74
C VAL A 261 -16.83 18.75 20.32
N TYR A 262 -17.68 17.78 20.07
CA TYR A 262 -17.45 16.41 20.52
C TYR A 262 -17.59 15.43 19.36
N TYR A 263 -16.59 14.56 19.23
CA TYR A 263 -16.61 13.45 18.28
C TYR A 263 -16.93 12.17 19.05
N GLY A 264 -17.98 11.47 18.64
CA GLY A 264 -18.42 10.22 19.26
C GLY A 264 -17.37 9.09 19.15
N SER A 265 -17.70 7.92 19.70
CA SER A 265 -16.83 6.74 19.62
C SER A 265 -16.63 6.26 18.18
N ASP A 266 -17.59 6.52 17.30
CA ASP A 266 -17.48 6.30 15.85
C ASP A 266 -16.67 7.39 15.14
N GLY A 267 -16.23 8.43 15.87
CA GLY A 267 -15.48 9.58 15.39
C GLY A 267 -16.31 10.63 14.67
N ALA A 268 -17.62 10.45 14.51
CA ALA A 268 -18.48 11.48 13.94
C ALA A 268 -18.73 12.60 14.95
N MET A 269 -18.76 13.87 14.47
CA MET A 269 -19.11 15.02 15.27
C MET A 269 -20.57 14.92 15.70
N LEU A 270 -20.86 15.20 16.99
CA LEU A 270 -22.22 15.21 17.52
C LEU A 270 -22.96 16.48 17.14
N HIS A 271 -24.25 16.33 16.92
CA HIS A 271 -25.24 17.39 16.69
C HIS A 271 -26.51 17.09 17.48
N GLY A 272 -27.25 18.16 17.86
CA GLY A 272 -28.45 18.03 18.67
C GLY A 272 -28.17 17.62 20.13
N GLU A 273 -29.16 17.02 20.80
CA GLU A 273 -28.98 16.51 22.17
C GLU A 273 -28.09 15.24 22.13
N GLY A 274 -27.04 15.24 22.94
CA GLY A 274 -26.11 14.12 23.08
C GLY A 274 -25.68 13.87 24.51
N LYS A 275 -25.60 12.60 24.93
CA LYS A 275 -25.13 12.21 26.27
C LYS A 275 -23.65 11.83 26.20
N VAL A 276 -22.84 12.57 26.97
CA VAL A 276 -21.38 12.34 27.03
C VAL A 276 -20.99 12.15 28.49
N SER A 277 -20.34 11.06 28.83
CA SER A 277 -19.89 10.73 30.19
C SER A 277 -20.98 10.92 31.26
N GLY A 278 -22.21 10.52 30.95
CA GLY A 278 -23.34 10.58 31.85
C GLY A 278 -24.13 11.89 31.82
N TYR A 279 -23.61 12.96 31.24
CA TYR A 279 -24.24 14.29 31.18
C TYR A 279 -24.85 14.57 29.84
N TRP A 280 -25.98 15.28 29.77
CA TRP A 280 -26.58 15.75 28.54
C TRP A 280 -26.01 17.10 28.14
N TYR A 281 -25.75 17.24 26.83
CA TYR A 281 -25.27 18.43 26.14
C TYR A 281 -26.16 18.68 24.91
N PHE A 282 -26.11 19.90 24.40
CA PHE A 282 -26.65 20.22 23.09
C PHE A 282 -25.54 20.74 22.19
N PHE A 283 -25.39 20.11 21.04
CA PHE A 283 -24.43 20.49 20.02
C PHE A 283 -25.18 21.15 18.85
N ASP A 284 -24.77 22.38 18.52
CA ASP A 284 -25.44 23.16 17.49
C ASP A 284 -25.39 22.44 16.13
N ASP A 285 -26.52 22.35 15.44
CA ASP A 285 -26.71 21.77 14.11
C ASP A 285 -26.85 22.87 13.02
N GLY A 286 -26.56 24.12 13.38
CA GLY A 286 -26.71 25.29 12.53
C GLY A 286 -25.63 25.45 11.46
N THR A 287 -25.40 26.70 11.04
CA THR A 287 -24.47 27.07 9.96
C THR A 287 -23.02 26.66 10.23
N SER A 288 -22.18 26.67 9.21
CA SER A 288 -20.77 26.25 9.25
C SER A 288 -19.93 26.82 10.41
N LYS A 289 -20.24 28.03 10.89
CA LYS A 289 -19.51 28.69 12.01
C LYS A 289 -19.85 28.12 13.37
N SER A 290 -21.12 27.75 13.63
CA SER A 290 -21.58 27.19 14.92
C SER A 290 -21.71 25.66 14.91
N ASN A 291 -21.67 25.04 13.73
CA ASN A 291 -21.88 23.61 13.56
C ASN A 291 -21.09 22.74 14.55
N GLY A 292 -21.77 21.90 15.31
CA GLY A 292 -21.23 21.06 16.38
C GLY A 292 -20.78 21.78 17.64
N ARG A 293 -21.00 23.12 17.77
CA ARG A 293 -20.63 23.87 18.98
C ARG A 293 -21.49 23.43 20.17
N VAL A 294 -20.88 23.17 21.30
CA VAL A 294 -21.63 22.99 22.56
C VAL A 294 -22.37 24.25 22.91
N THR A 295 -23.64 24.13 23.29
CA THR A 295 -24.53 25.23 23.63
C THR A 295 -24.47 25.51 25.14
N TYR A 296 -24.62 26.79 25.48
CA TYR A 296 -24.74 27.30 26.88
C TYR A 296 -26.00 28.13 27.04
N GLY A 297 -26.52 28.20 28.25
CA GLY A 297 -27.71 28.97 28.55
C GLY A 297 -29.00 28.25 28.18
N TRP A 298 -30.07 29.05 28.04
CA TRP A 298 -31.41 28.55 27.72
C TRP A 298 -31.49 28.07 26.28
N LYS A 299 -32.05 26.88 26.09
CA LYS A 299 -32.31 26.31 24.77
C LYS A 299 -33.75 25.80 24.68
N ASN A 300 -34.47 26.25 23.69
CA ASN A 300 -35.77 25.68 23.30
C ASN A 300 -35.54 24.53 22.33
N LEU A 301 -36.03 23.33 22.70
CA LEU A 301 -35.92 22.12 21.93
C LEU A 301 -37.26 21.72 21.28
N GLY A 302 -38.20 22.67 21.20
CA GLY A 302 -39.57 22.42 20.71
C GLY A 302 -40.47 21.84 21.78
N SER A 303 -40.23 20.64 22.26
CA SER A 303 -41.03 19.95 23.31
C SER A 303 -40.70 20.39 24.74
N LYS A 304 -39.55 21.02 24.97
CA LYS A 304 -39.05 21.47 26.28
C LYS A 304 -38.10 22.63 26.18
N ILE A 305 -38.05 23.49 27.20
CA ILE A 305 -37.01 24.49 27.38
C ILE A 305 -36.08 23.98 28.48
N VAL A 306 -34.77 23.96 28.20
CA VAL A 306 -33.74 23.44 29.10
C VAL A 306 -32.63 24.47 29.30
N TYR A 307 -31.78 24.30 30.31
CA TYR A 307 -30.65 25.16 30.58
C TYR A 307 -29.34 24.36 30.60
N TYR A 308 -28.34 24.85 29.87
CA TYR A 308 -26.99 24.31 29.87
C TYR A 308 -26.03 25.24 30.61
N SER A 309 -25.28 24.71 31.59
CA SER A 309 -24.39 25.50 32.43
C SER A 309 -23.24 26.13 31.63
N TRP A 310 -22.71 27.23 32.13
CA TRP A 310 -21.44 27.79 31.71
C TRP A 310 -20.42 27.52 32.84
N PRO A 311 -19.16 27.11 32.58
CA PRO A 311 -18.57 26.87 31.22
C PRO A 311 -18.69 25.41 30.73
N GLU A 312 -19.32 24.51 31.51
CA GLU A 312 -19.28 23.04 31.21
C GLU A 312 -20.22 22.61 30.09
N GLY A 313 -21.27 23.36 29.80
CA GLY A 313 -22.30 23.04 28.82
C GLY A 313 -23.22 21.88 29.22
N LYS A 314 -23.24 21.48 30.48
CA LYS A 314 -24.06 20.38 30.99
C LYS A 314 -25.48 20.83 31.23
N MET A 315 -26.48 20.03 30.81
CA MET A 315 -27.88 20.23 31.14
C MET A 315 -28.07 20.26 32.65
N GLN A 316 -28.84 21.24 33.14
CA GLN A 316 -29.14 21.43 34.57
C GLN A 316 -30.49 20.83 34.94
N TYR A 317 -30.64 20.52 36.23
CA TYR A 317 -31.80 19.83 36.79
C TYR A 317 -32.13 20.39 38.17
N GLY A 318 -33.37 20.20 38.64
CA GLY A 318 -33.81 20.65 39.97
C GLY A 318 -33.92 22.16 40.10
N GLU A 319 -33.78 22.67 41.34
CA GLU A 319 -33.77 24.09 41.61
C GLU A 319 -32.45 24.72 41.16
N GLN A 320 -32.52 25.74 40.32
CA GLN A 320 -31.36 26.46 39.81
C GLN A 320 -31.55 27.98 39.91
N LYS A 321 -30.54 28.69 40.43
CA LYS A 321 -30.51 30.14 40.41
C LYS A 321 -29.76 30.63 39.16
N ILE A 322 -30.49 31.16 38.19
CA ILE A 322 -29.95 31.56 36.89
C ILE A 322 -30.24 33.05 36.67
N GLY A 323 -29.20 33.85 36.46
CA GLY A 323 -29.36 35.29 36.24
C GLY A 323 -30.08 36.01 37.40
N GLY A 324 -29.89 35.56 38.65
CA GLY A 324 -30.50 36.13 39.85
C GLY A 324 -31.89 35.58 40.19
N ALA A 325 -32.59 34.89 39.30
CA ALA A 325 -33.91 34.31 39.52
C ALA A 325 -33.81 32.78 39.75
N TRP A 326 -34.74 32.22 40.56
CA TRP A 326 -34.85 30.80 40.77
C TRP A 326 -35.78 30.19 39.72
N TYR A 327 -35.36 29.03 39.21
CA TYR A 327 -36.09 28.18 38.26
C TYR A 327 -36.14 26.76 38.81
N TYR A 328 -37.15 25.99 38.37
CA TYR A 328 -37.22 24.56 38.63
C TYR A 328 -37.15 23.78 37.31
N LEU A 329 -36.12 22.99 37.16
CA LEU A 329 -35.89 22.16 36.04
C LEU A 329 -36.24 20.72 36.41
N ASN A 330 -37.10 20.07 35.63
CA ASN A 330 -37.54 18.70 35.90
C ASN A 330 -36.32 17.79 36.16
N PRO A 331 -36.27 17.06 37.30
CA PRO A 331 -35.09 16.25 37.67
C PRO A 331 -34.73 15.13 36.69
N MET A 332 -35.67 14.65 35.87
CA MET A 332 -35.44 13.60 34.92
C MET A 332 -35.18 14.12 33.49
N THR A 333 -35.87 15.18 33.09
CA THR A 333 -35.86 15.65 31.69
C THR A 333 -35.14 16.97 31.47
N GLY A 334 -34.79 17.69 32.54
CA GLY A 334 -34.23 19.04 32.52
C GLY A 334 -35.23 20.11 32.05
N ALA A 335 -36.47 19.76 31.77
CA ALA A 335 -37.48 20.69 31.27
C ALA A 335 -37.80 21.78 32.32
N ARG A 336 -37.78 23.06 31.91
CA ARG A 336 -38.20 24.19 32.75
C ARG A 336 -39.68 24.03 33.13
N LYS A 337 -39.96 24.08 34.41
CA LYS A 337 -41.31 24.00 34.95
C LYS A 337 -41.91 25.40 35.12
N THR A 338 -43.23 25.45 34.99
CA THR A 338 -44.08 26.60 35.27
C THR A 338 -45.25 26.15 36.15
N GLY A 339 -45.99 27.10 36.74
CA GLY A 339 -47.12 26.81 37.61
C GLY A 339 -46.69 26.30 39.00
N TRP A 340 -47.64 25.69 39.70
CA TRP A 340 -47.47 25.16 41.03
C TRP A 340 -46.49 23.98 41.07
N GLN A 341 -45.52 24.06 41.99
CA GLN A 341 -44.57 22.97 42.23
C GLN A 341 -44.41 22.76 43.75
N TYR A 342 -44.37 21.49 44.17
CA TYR A 342 -43.93 21.11 45.49
C TYR A 342 -42.46 20.73 45.48
N LEU A 343 -41.66 21.42 46.26
CA LEU A 343 -40.21 21.19 46.34
C LEU A 343 -39.90 20.53 47.68
N ASN A 344 -39.20 19.40 47.65
CA ASN A 344 -38.79 18.68 48.86
C ASN A 344 -37.58 19.34 49.58
N SER A 345 -36.95 20.35 48.96
CA SER A 345 -35.85 21.09 49.55
C SER A 345 -36.32 21.90 50.80
N ASN A 346 -35.42 22.05 51.79
CA ASN A 346 -35.65 22.85 53.01
C ASN A 346 -36.93 22.50 53.75
N GLY A 347 -37.23 21.24 53.98
CA GLY A 347 -38.36 20.77 54.76
C GLY A 347 -39.69 20.69 53.96
N GLY A 348 -39.67 20.87 52.67
CA GLY A 348 -40.84 20.84 51.79
C GLY A 348 -41.57 22.19 51.69
N LYS A 349 -41.80 22.69 50.50
CA LYS A 349 -42.52 23.94 50.24
C LYS A 349 -43.30 23.90 48.92
N THR A 350 -44.48 24.53 48.94
CA THR A 350 -45.21 24.79 47.71
C THR A 350 -44.84 26.17 47.17
N VAL A 351 -44.42 26.23 45.92
CA VAL A 351 -44.01 27.46 45.21
C VAL A 351 -44.74 27.61 43.91
N TYR A 352 -44.70 28.77 43.31
CA TYR A 352 -45.24 29.01 41.98
C TYR A 352 -44.18 29.58 41.04
N TYR A 353 -44.09 29.04 39.83
CA TYR A 353 -43.25 29.57 38.77
C TYR A 353 -44.10 30.22 37.66
N GLY A 354 -43.82 31.48 37.34
CA GLY A 354 -44.53 32.21 36.30
C GLY A 354 -44.40 31.57 34.92
N SER A 355 -45.08 32.11 33.91
CA SER A 355 -45.00 31.67 32.54
C SER A 355 -43.57 31.79 31.96
N ASP A 356 -42.75 32.68 32.48
CA ASP A 356 -41.33 32.81 32.16
C ASP A 356 -40.44 31.79 32.91
N GLY A 357 -41.04 30.98 33.80
CA GLY A 357 -40.38 29.96 34.63
C GLY A 357 -39.70 30.49 35.87
N LYS A 358 -39.77 31.79 36.15
CA LYS A 358 -39.19 32.34 37.38
C LYS A 358 -40.09 32.09 38.60
N MET A 359 -39.48 31.78 39.73
CA MET A 359 -40.18 31.70 41.01
C MET A 359 -40.73 33.07 41.36
N VAL A 360 -41.98 33.11 41.83
CA VAL A 360 -42.66 34.36 42.26
C VAL A 360 -42.53 34.56 43.73
N TYR A 361 -42.67 35.82 44.19
CA TYR A 361 -42.53 36.27 45.55
C TYR A 361 -43.60 37.32 45.87
N GLY A 362 -43.87 37.54 47.17
CA GLY A 362 -44.84 38.52 47.63
C GLY A 362 -46.27 38.20 47.25
N THR A 363 -47.10 39.20 47.06
CA THR A 363 -48.50 39.01 46.68
C THR A 363 -48.61 38.80 45.17
N GLN A 364 -49.31 37.74 44.79
CA GLN A 364 -49.57 37.34 43.35
C GLN A 364 -51.05 37.03 43.18
N TYR A 365 -51.57 37.31 42.00
CA TYR A 365 -52.92 36.88 41.56
C TYR A 365 -52.74 35.79 40.54
N ILE A 366 -53.22 34.56 40.85
CA ILE A 366 -53.09 33.39 40.02
C ILE A 366 -54.49 32.84 39.78
N ASP A 367 -54.94 32.76 38.56
CA ASP A 367 -56.29 32.30 38.16
C ASP A 367 -57.42 33.03 38.92
N GLY A 368 -57.22 34.36 39.07
CA GLY A 368 -58.17 35.26 39.82
C GLY A 368 -58.14 35.16 41.34
N GLN A 369 -57.35 34.31 41.96
CA GLN A 369 -57.17 34.12 43.34
C GLN A 369 -55.88 34.79 43.85
N LYS A 370 -55.95 35.42 45.02
CA LYS A 370 -54.83 36.13 45.69
C LYS A 370 -54.04 35.13 46.55
N TYR A 371 -52.70 35.07 46.32
CA TYR A 371 -51.77 34.27 47.10
C TYR A 371 -50.63 35.14 47.59
N TYR A 372 -50.05 34.72 48.70
CA TYR A 372 -48.84 35.38 49.27
C TYR A 372 -47.70 34.37 49.33
N PHE A 373 -46.56 34.74 48.77
CA PHE A 373 -45.34 33.97 48.78
C PHE A 373 -44.27 34.65 49.60
N ASP A 374 -43.59 33.85 50.37
CA ASP A 374 -42.50 34.34 51.23
C ASP A 374 -41.42 35.06 50.37
N PRO A 375 -40.99 36.30 50.71
CA PRO A 375 -40.13 37.10 49.88
C PRO A 375 -38.67 36.54 49.75
N VAL A 376 -38.28 35.63 50.67
CA VAL A 376 -36.95 35.02 50.69
C VAL A 376 -36.97 33.61 50.03
N THR A 377 -37.94 32.81 50.47
CA THR A 377 -37.99 31.38 50.12
C THR A 377 -38.93 31.06 48.97
N GLY A 378 -39.82 31.97 48.59
CA GLY A 378 -40.86 31.72 47.59
C GLY A 378 -41.94 30.77 48.08
N ALA A 379 -41.95 30.32 49.34
CA ALA A 379 -42.92 29.40 49.85
C ALA A 379 -44.31 30.05 49.93
N LYS A 380 -45.37 29.37 49.49
CA LYS A 380 -46.77 29.75 49.67
C LYS A 380 -47.06 29.80 51.22
N ARG A 381 -47.62 30.88 51.68
CA ARG A 381 -48.10 31.10 53.06
C ARG A 381 -49.60 31.08 53.15
#